data_b49ba83f3ccfdb43e51ae5d81a944e82
#
_entry.id   b49ba83f3ccfdb43e51ae5d81a944e82
#
_cell.length_a   1.000
_cell.length_b   1.000
_cell.length_c   1.000
_cell.angle_alpha   90.00
_cell.angle_beta   90.00
_cell.angle_gamma   90.00
#
_symmetry.space_group_name_H-M   'P 1'
#
loop_
_entity.id
_entity.type
_entity.pdbx_description
1 polymer ?
#
loop_
_entity_poly.entity_id
_entity_poly.type
_entity_poly.pdbx_seq_one_letter_code
_entity_poly.pdbx_strand_id
1 'polypeptide(L)'
;MTNDIMIVVAAALIDATGRTLVQQRPLAKAHGGLWEFPGGKVEPAERPEAALVRELSEELAIQVEPEALEPVSFVAGGEPDRPMLLLLYACDRWVGEPTPLDAVALHWDVPAALAALPMPPADYPLAAALARWLVVESSRKPR
;
A
#
# COMPACT_ATOMS: atom_id res chain seq x y z
N MET A 1 17.89 25.21 -6.72
CA MET A 1 18.06 23.79 -6.45
C MET A 1 16.80 23.24 -5.79
N THR A 2 16.11 22.41 -6.49
CA THR A 2 14.89 21.82 -5.96
C THR A 2 15.23 20.54 -5.21
N ASN A 3 14.81 20.46 -3.94
CA ASN A 3 14.89 19.21 -3.17
C ASN A 3 13.58 18.48 -3.35
N ASP A 4 13.42 17.84 -4.51
CA ASP A 4 12.20 17.13 -4.81
C ASP A 4 12.18 15.81 -4.06
N ILE A 5 11.17 15.64 -3.23
CA ILE A 5 10.89 14.38 -2.55
C ILE A 5 9.85 13.63 -3.38
N MET A 6 10.17 12.40 -3.74
CA MET A 6 9.21 11.55 -4.43
C MET A 6 8.18 11.04 -3.43
N ILE A 7 6.91 11.32 -3.69
CA ILE A 7 5.82 10.83 -2.85
C ILE A 7 5.25 9.58 -3.50
N VAL A 8 5.19 8.50 -2.74
CA VAL A 8 4.61 7.22 -3.17
C VAL A 8 3.50 6.89 -2.20
N VAL A 9 2.37 6.43 -2.73
CA VAL A 9 1.22 6.01 -1.92
C VAL A 9 1.02 4.52 -2.05
N ALA A 10 0.57 3.89 -0.98
CA ALA A 10 0.29 2.46 -0.93
C ALA A 10 -0.98 2.21 -0.15
N ALA A 11 -1.68 1.13 -0.50
CA ALA A 11 -2.92 0.75 0.14
C ALA A 11 -2.79 -0.58 0.86
N ALA A 12 -3.29 -0.63 2.09
CA ALA A 12 -3.58 -1.86 2.80
C ALA A 12 -5.08 -2.10 2.67
N LEU A 13 -5.48 -2.92 1.69
CA LEU A 13 -6.87 -3.34 1.55
C LEU A 13 -7.14 -4.39 2.63
N ILE A 14 -8.12 -4.14 3.47
CA ILE A 14 -8.39 -5.01 4.63
C ILE A 14 -9.71 -5.73 4.40
N ASP A 15 -9.67 -7.07 4.42
CA ASP A 15 -10.87 -7.87 4.29
C ASP A 15 -11.57 -8.06 5.64
N ALA A 16 -12.73 -8.75 5.62
CA ALA A 16 -13.55 -8.96 6.81
C ALA A 16 -12.83 -9.76 7.91
N THR A 17 -11.76 -10.50 7.56
CA THR A 17 -11.01 -11.31 8.52
C THR A 17 -9.75 -10.63 9.03
N GLY A 18 -9.50 -9.39 8.63
CA GLY A 18 -8.31 -8.66 9.06
C GLY A 18 -7.07 -8.96 8.25
N ARG A 19 -7.21 -9.57 7.08
CA ARG A 19 -6.09 -9.82 6.17
C ARG A 19 -5.92 -8.64 5.23
N THR A 20 -4.69 -8.42 4.81
CA THR A 20 -4.36 -7.37 3.85
C THR A 20 -3.77 -7.96 2.59
N LEU A 21 -3.98 -7.26 1.48
CA LEU A 21 -3.53 -7.69 0.16
C LEU A 21 -2.14 -7.16 -0.13
N VAL A 22 -1.26 -8.04 -0.59
CA VAL A 22 0.01 -7.66 -1.20
C VAL A 22 0.11 -8.28 -2.59
N GLN A 23 0.89 -7.66 -3.45
CA GLN A 23 1.08 -8.11 -4.82
C GLN A 23 2.55 -8.36 -5.09
N GLN A 24 2.84 -9.32 -5.97
CA GLN A 24 4.19 -9.70 -6.33
C GLN A 24 4.61 -9.02 -7.62
N ARG A 25 5.72 -8.31 -7.59
CA ARG A 25 6.25 -7.62 -8.78
C ARG A 25 6.77 -8.62 -9.80
N PRO A 26 6.56 -8.36 -11.11
CA PRO A 26 7.14 -9.20 -12.16
C PRO A 26 8.67 -9.29 -12.02
N LEU A 27 9.22 -10.47 -12.31
CA LEU A 27 10.66 -10.72 -12.17
C LEU A 27 11.51 -9.81 -13.05
N ALA A 28 11.00 -9.37 -14.19
CA ALA A 28 11.72 -8.52 -15.11
C ALA A 28 11.84 -7.05 -14.66
N LYS A 29 11.06 -6.65 -13.67
CA LYS A 29 11.06 -5.26 -13.17
C LYS A 29 12.02 -5.09 -12.01
N ALA A 30 12.36 -3.83 -11.70
CA ALA A 30 13.13 -3.52 -10.50
C ALA A 30 12.43 -4.10 -9.27
N HIS A 31 13.19 -4.66 -8.35
CA HIS A 31 12.66 -5.37 -7.17
C HIS A 31 11.75 -6.55 -7.55
N GLY A 32 12.05 -7.20 -8.68
CA GLY A 32 11.26 -8.31 -9.18
C GLY A 32 11.15 -9.46 -8.20
N GLY A 33 9.96 -10.05 -8.12
CA GLY A 33 9.68 -11.16 -7.21
C GLY A 33 9.36 -10.74 -5.79
N LEU A 34 9.55 -9.47 -5.41
CA LEU A 34 9.21 -8.99 -4.08
C LEU A 34 7.71 -8.72 -3.97
N TRP A 35 7.19 -8.91 -2.76
CA TRP A 35 5.80 -8.62 -2.43
C TRP A 35 5.71 -7.21 -1.87
N GLU A 36 4.67 -6.47 -2.25
CA GLU A 36 4.50 -5.09 -1.81
C GLU A 36 3.02 -4.74 -1.70
N PHE A 37 2.73 -3.71 -0.92
CA PHE A 37 1.38 -3.12 -0.94
C PHE A 37 1.15 -2.48 -2.31
N PRO A 38 -0.06 -2.61 -2.88
CA PRO A 38 -0.37 -1.94 -4.14
C PRO A 38 -0.35 -0.42 -4.00
N GLY A 39 0.07 0.27 -5.04
CA GLY A 39 0.16 1.71 -5.04
C GLY A 39 1.13 2.22 -6.10
N GLY A 40 1.55 3.45 -5.97
CA GLY A 40 2.48 4.05 -6.92
C GLY A 40 2.76 5.52 -6.64
N LYS A 41 3.39 6.18 -7.59
CA LYS A 41 3.83 7.56 -7.44
C LYS A 41 2.67 8.53 -7.52
N VAL A 42 2.73 9.57 -6.69
CA VAL A 42 1.84 10.72 -6.80
C VAL A 42 2.36 11.62 -7.92
N GLU A 43 1.48 11.96 -8.84
CA GLU A 43 1.82 12.81 -9.98
C GLU A 43 1.77 14.28 -9.58
N PRO A 44 2.45 15.19 -10.35
CA PRO A 44 2.38 16.62 -10.06
C PRO A 44 0.95 17.11 -9.97
N ALA A 45 0.66 17.93 -8.96
CA ALA A 45 -0.64 18.52 -8.70
C ALA A 45 -1.76 17.52 -8.33
N GLU A 46 -1.40 16.25 -8.13
CA GLU A 46 -2.35 15.22 -7.72
C GLU A 46 -2.32 15.09 -6.20
N ARG A 47 -3.50 14.96 -5.58
CA ARG A 47 -3.57 14.67 -4.14
C ARG A 47 -3.16 13.21 -3.90
N PRO A 48 -2.52 12.91 -2.76
CA PRO A 48 -2.12 11.51 -2.47
C PRO A 48 -3.28 10.52 -2.54
N GLU A 49 -4.46 10.86 -2.02
CA GLU A 49 -5.61 9.98 -2.05
C GLU A 49 -6.09 9.75 -3.49
N ALA A 50 -6.10 10.78 -4.32
CA ALA A 50 -6.49 10.66 -5.73
C ALA A 50 -5.50 9.78 -6.48
N ALA A 51 -4.20 9.90 -6.19
CA ALA A 51 -3.18 9.05 -6.78
C ALA A 51 -3.43 7.58 -6.44
N LEU A 52 -3.75 7.31 -5.18
CA LEU A 52 -3.99 5.93 -4.75
C LEU A 52 -5.25 5.35 -5.39
N VAL A 53 -6.33 6.13 -5.48
CA VAL A 53 -7.54 5.69 -6.19
C VAL A 53 -7.20 5.32 -7.63
N ARG A 54 -6.43 6.15 -8.32
CA ARG A 54 -6.00 5.90 -9.70
C ARG A 54 -5.15 4.64 -9.80
N GLU A 55 -4.15 4.50 -8.93
CA GLU A 55 -3.25 3.34 -8.94
C GLU A 55 -3.99 2.03 -8.67
N LEU A 56 -4.94 2.03 -7.73
CA LEU A 56 -5.72 0.83 -7.43
C LEU A 56 -6.61 0.43 -8.61
N SER A 57 -7.15 1.40 -9.34
CA SER A 57 -7.90 1.11 -10.56
C SER A 57 -7.01 0.51 -11.64
N GLU A 58 -5.83 1.08 -11.84
CA GLU A 58 -4.88 0.63 -12.87
C GLU A 58 -4.29 -0.73 -12.55
N GLU A 59 -3.94 -0.99 -11.30
CA GLU A 59 -3.23 -2.21 -10.91
C GLU A 59 -4.14 -3.37 -10.56
N LEU A 60 -5.32 -3.10 -9.98
CA LEU A 60 -6.18 -4.12 -9.41
C LEU A 60 -7.62 -4.13 -9.97
N ALA A 61 -7.97 -3.19 -10.83
CA ALA A 61 -9.31 -3.06 -11.41
C ALA A 61 -10.40 -2.86 -10.34
N ILE A 62 -10.07 -2.19 -9.25
CA ILE A 62 -11.04 -1.87 -8.21
C ILE A 62 -11.27 -0.37 -8.13
N GLN A 63 -12.43 0.02 -7.60
CA GLN A 63 -12.79 1.41 -7.41
C GLN A 63 -12.91 1.71 -5.92
N VAL A 64 -12.20 2.73 -5.49
CA VAL A 64 -12.14 3.17 -4.10
C VAL A 64 -12.51 4.64 -4.04
N GLU A 65 -13.37 5.00 -3.10
CA GLU A 65 -13.68 6.40 -2.83
C GLU A 65 -12.56 7.00 -1.98
N PRO A 66 -12.10 8.22 -2.28
CA PRO A 66 -11.02 8.83 -1.50
C PRO A 66 -11.32 8.89 0.00
N GLU A 67 -12.58 9.07 0.36
CA GLU A 67 -13.02 9.17 1.76
C GLU A 67 -12.89 7.84 2.51
N ALA A 68 -12.77 6.73 1.79
CA ALA A 68 -12.56 5.42 2.40
C ALA A 68 -11.10 5.15 2.78
N LEU A 69 -10.18 6.02 2.38
CA LEU A 69 -8.76 5.86 2.67
C LEU A 69 -8.42 6.50 4.01
N GLU A 70 -7.88 5.71 4.94
CA GLU A 70 -7.46 6.20 6.25
C GLU A 70 -5.95 6.14 6.39
N PRO A 71 -5.29 7.26 6.74
CA PRO A 71 -3.83 7.23 6.93
C PRO A 71 -3.43 6.29 8.06
N VAL A 72 -2.43 5.47 7.82
CA VAL A 72 -1.90 4.54 8.82
C VAL A 72 -0.52 4.97 9.29
N SER A 73 0.41 5.17 8.36
CA SER A 73 1.79 5.49 8.69
C SER A 73 2.53 5.96 7.44
N PHE A 74 3.76 6.37 7.64
CA PHE A 74 4.64 6.69 6.52
C PHE A 74 6.07 6.27 6.87
N VAL A 75 6.87 6.11 5.83
CA VAL A 75 8.30 5.79 5.94
C VAL A 75 9.05 6.69 4.99
N ALA A 76 10.12 7.31 5.47
CA ALA A 76 11.06 8.00 4.61
C ALA A 76 12.09 6.99 4.12
N GLY A 77 12.34 7.00 2.83
CA GLY A 77 13.26 6.07 2.19
C GLY A 77 13.94 6.70 0.98
N GLY A 78 14.31 5.83 0.04
CA GLY A 78 15.02 6.28 -1.16
C GLY A 78 16.50 6.49 -0.91
N GLU A 79 17.18 6.99 -1.91
CA GLU A 79 18.59 7.31 -1.84
C GLU A 79 18.79 8.74 -1.33
N PRO A 80 19.98 9.08 -0.76
CA PRO A 80 20.21 10.46 -0.28
C PRO A 80 19.99 11.54 -1.31
N ASP A 81 20.26 11.25 -2.58
CA ASP A 81 20.03 12.18 -3.69
C ASP A 81 18.63 12.05 -4.30
N ARG A 82 17.86 11.03 -3.90
CA ARG A 82 16.50 10.77 -4.37
C ARG A 82 15.63 10.37 -3.18
N PRO A 83 15.34 11.29 -2.27
CA PRO A 83 14.53 10.96 -1.12
C PRO A 83 13.10 10.59 -1.52
N MET A 84 12.52 9.65 -0.78
CA MET A 84 11.18 9.14 -1.03
C MET A 84 10.40 9.16 0.28
N LEU A 85 9.12 9.46 0.17
CA LEU A 85 8.19 9.35 1.29
C LEU A 85 7.09 8.39 0.86
N LEU A 86 6.97 7.28 1.59
CA LEU A 86 5.98 6.25 1.29
C LEU A 86 4.85 6.34 2.30
N LEU A 87 3.65 6.64 1.82
CA LEU A 87 2.45 6.84 2.64
C LEU A 87 1.56 5.61 2.53
N LEU A 88 1.21 5.01 3.67
CA LEU A 88 0.32 3.86 3.72
C LEU A 88 -1.06 4.27 4.21
N TYR A 89 -2.09 3.91 3.45
CA TYR A 89 -3.49 4.09 3.79
C TYR A 89 -4.16 2.73 3.93
N ALA A 90 -5.07 2.61 4.88
CA ALA A 90 -5.93 1.42 5.00
C ALA A 90 -7.28 1.69 4.35
N CYS A 91 -7.87 0.63 3.80
CA CYS A 91 -9.17 0.72 3.14
C CYS A 91 -9.90 -0.61 3.29
N ASP A 92 -11.13 -0.57 3.81
CA ASP A 92 -11.95 -1.78 3.96
C ASP A 92 -13.21 -1.76 3.07
N ARG A 93 -13.31 -0.79 2.16
CA ARG A 93 -14.46 -0.65 1.26
C ARG A 93 -14.01 -0.36 -0.16
N TRP A 94 -14.39 -1.21 -1.08
CA TRP A 94 -14.11 -1.00 -2.51
C TRP A 94 -15.13 -1.73 -3.35
N VAL A 95 -15.21 -1.37 -4.64
CA VAL A 95 -16.06 -2.02 -5.63
C VAL A 95 -15.17 -2.78 -6.60
N GLY A 96 -15.52 -4.02 -6.87
CA GLY A 96 -14.78 -4.89 -7.79
C GLY A 96 -13.95 -5.92 -7.06
N GLU A 97 -13.52 -6.94 -7.79
CA GLU A 97 -12.66 -8.00 -7.26
C GLU A 97 -11.22 -7.67 -7.61
N PRO A 98 -10.32 -7.57 -6.63
CA PRO A 98 -8.92 -7.31 -6.94
C PRO A 98 -8.36 -8.31 -7.95
N THR A 99 -7.82 -7.80 -9.03
CA THR A 99 -7.34 -8.59 -10.16
C THR A 99 -5.91 -8.14 -10.49
N PRO A 100 -4.93 -9.04 -10.59
CA PRO A 100 -3.55 -8.64 -10.85
C PRO A 100 -3.36 -8.23 -12.31
N LEU A 101 -3.56 -6.96 -12.61
CA LEU A 101 -3.40 -6.44 -13.97
C LEU A 101 -1.94 -6.20 -14.33
N ASP A 102 -1.11 -5.90 -13.33
CA ASP A 102 0.33 -5.62 -13.52
C ASP A 102 1.21 -6.62 -12.78
N ALA A 103 0.80 -7.06 -11.60
CA ALA A 103 1.54 -8.02 -10.79
C ALA A 103 1.38 -9.45 -11.31
N VAL A 104 2.32 -10.33 -10.90
CA VAL A 104 2.22 -11.74 -11.29
C VAL A 104 1.35 -12.55 -10.33
N ALA A 105 1.12 -12.07 -9.11
CA ALA A 105 0.32 -12.78 -8.12
C ALA A 105 -0.20 -11.84 -7.05
N LEU A 106 -1.28 -12.23 -6.39
CA LEU A 106 -1.84 -11.56 -5.22
C LEU A 106 -1.82 -12.53 -4.05
N HIS A 107 -1.67 -11.98 -2.84
CA HIS A 107 -1.66 -12.78 -1.62
C HIS A 107 -2.33 -12.00 -0.49
N TRP A 108 -3.21 -12.66 0.23
CA TRP A 108 -3.88 -12.11 1.40
C TRP A 108 -3.32 -12.76 2.65
N ASP A 109 -2.91 -11.95 3.63
CA ASP A 109 -2.46 -12.49 4.90
C ASP A 109 -2.63 -11.44 6.01
N VAL A 110 -2.55 -11.90 7.26
CA VAL A 110 -2.55 -10.97 8.40
C VAL A 110 -1.26 -10.16 8.36
N PRO A 111 -1.30 -8.88 8.79
CA PRO A 111 -0.12 -8.02 8.67
C PRO A 111 1.13 -8.57 9.36
N ALA A 112 0.98 -9.26 10.50
CA ALA A 112 2.12 -9.84 11.21
C ALA A 112 2.83 -10.93 10.39
N ALA A 113 2.13 -11.61 9.50
CA ALA A 113 2.71 -12.66 8.67
C ALA A 113 3.52 -12.11 7.49
N LEU A 114 3.34 -10.83 7.14
CA LEU A 114 4.04 -10.23 6.01
C LEU A 114 5.54 -10.15 6.24
N ALA A 115 6.00 -10.14 7.50
CA ALA A 115 7.43 -10.14 7.80
C ALA A 115 8.16 -11.36 7.26
N ALA A 116 7.45 -12.46 6.99
CA ALA A 116 8.04 -13.68 6.42
C ALA A 116 8.17 -13.63 4.90
N LEU A 117 7.58 -12.63 4.24
CA LEU A 117 7.66 -12.48 2.79
C LEU A 117 8.85 -11.62 2.39
N PRO A 118 9.45 -11.88 1.22
CA PRO A 118 10.46 -10.96 0.69
C PRO A 118 9.75 -9.69 0.20
N MET A 119 10.07 -8.56 0.82
CA MET A 119 9.48 -7.27 0.53
C MET A 119 10.56 -6.22 0.32
N PRO A 120 10.26 -5.10 -0.38
CA PRO A 120 11.16 -3.95 -0.34
C PRO A 120 11.36 -3.49 1.11
N PRO A 121 12.56 -3.02 1.48
CA PRO A 121 12.85 -2.69 2.89
C PRO A 121 11.84 -1.75 3.56
N ALA A 122 11.33 -0.76 2.82
CA ALA A 122 10.38 0.21 3.39
C ALA A 122 9.03 -0.40 3.74
N ASP A 123 8.67 -1.53 3.14
CA ASP A 123 7.37 -2.16 3.39
C ASP A 123 7.31 -2.86 4.74
N TYR A 124 8.46 -3.31 5.28
CA TYR A 124 8.47 -3.99 6.58
C TYR A 124 8.00 -3.09 7.73
N PRO A 125 8.53 -1.88 7.92
CA PRO A 125 8.01 -1.02 8.97
C PRO A 125 6.56 -0.61 8.75
N LEU A 126 6.11 -0.51 7.50
CA LEU A 126 4.70 -0.22 7.21
C LEU A 126 3.80 -1.38 7.61
N ALA A 127 4.21 -2.62 7.34
CA ALA A 127 3.45 -3.80 7.77
C ALA A 127 3.35 -3.87 9.28
N ALA A 128 4.45 -3.56 10.00
CA ALA A 128 4.44 -3.53 11.46
C ALA A 128 3.51 -2.43 11.98
N ALA A 129 3.53 -1.25 11.38
CA ALA A 129 2.63 -0.16 11.74
C ALA A 129 1.17 -0.53 11.50
N LEU A 130 0.89 -1.22 10.38
CA LEU A 130 -0.45 -1.68 10.07
C LEU A 130 -0.98 -2.65 11.12
N ALA A 131 -0.13 -3.59 11.56
CA ALA A 131 -0.51 -4.54 12.60
C ALA A 131 -0.94 -3.83 13.87
N ARG A 132 -0.18 -2.82 14.29
CA ARG A 132 -0.53 -2.02 15.47
C ARG A 132 -1.80 -1.20 15.25
N TRP A 133 -1.93 -0.61 14.08
CA TRP A 133 -3.09 0.22 13.74
C TRP A 133 -4.39 -0.61 13.78
N LEU A 134 -4.37 -1.83 13.26
CA LEU A 134 -5.54 -2.71 13.25
C LEU A 134 -5.97 -3.09 14.67
N VAL A 135 -5.04 -3.31 15.59
CA VAL A 135 -5.36 -3.59 16.99
C VAL A 135 -6.10 -2.40 17.62
N VAL A 136 -5.60 -1.18 17.40
CA VAL A 136 -6.21 0.04 17.93
C VAL A 136 -7.60 0.25 17.34
N GLU A 137 -7.74 0.09 16.04
CA GLU A 137 -9.04 0.28 15.36
C GLU A 137 -10.07 -0.75 15.81
N SER A 138 -9.66 -2.00 16.01
CA SER A 138 -10.56 -3.04 16.54
C SER A 138 -11.07 -2.69 17.93
N SER A 139 -10.26 -2.05 18.76
CA SER A 139 -10.64 -1.62 20.09
C SER A 139 -11.61 -0.44 20.08
N ARG A 140 -11.59 0.36 19.01
CA ARG A 140 -12.41 1.57 18.89
C ARG A 140 -13.80 1.32 18.31
N LYS A 141 -13.93 0.28 17.49
CA LYS A 141 -15.21 0.01 16.82
C LYS A 141 -16.22 -0.50 17.82
N PRO A 142 -17.43 0.09 17.90
CA PRO A 142 -18.50 -0.44 18.72
C PRO A 142 -18.92 -1.81 18.20
N ARG A 143 -19.23 -2.70 19.09
CA ARG A 143 -19.74 -4.03 18.74
C ARG A 143 -21.19 -3.97 18.32
#